data_15794d90322a544b442a77756d360ac1
#
_entry.id   15794d90322a544b442a77756d360ac1
#
_cell.length_a   1.000
_cell.length_b   1.000
_cell.length_c   1.000
_cell.angle_alpha   90.00
_cell.angle_beta   90.00
_cell.angle_gamma   90.00
#
_symmetry.space_group_name_H-M   'P 1'
#
loop_
_entity.id
_entity.type
_entity.pdbx_description
1 polymer ?
#
loop_
_entity_poly.entity_id
_entity_poly.type
_entity_poly.pdbx_seq_one_letter_code
_entity_poly.pdbx_strand_id
1 'polypeptide(L)'
;RFTVEGVHWVLQNGELVAARDTEFARDPDFGYDDLTLEEWVNSKVGAPGEIAEISATDLAGGDLLKVTSVLNVASDAQFVVINATNYLQLATLVEAIEESERQGKVFIYRTGPSFVRARAKLGPPDLADLTQFASSSTGRHGLVVVGSSTELTNVQLNEMVFNHSRIQVLELNTQALLDSGNYGPELKQLADEVGQGLAKGSVVLQTTRSKTCGPEMTMAESGRMISQALVEIVRQLPGDNPPGWVIAKGGITSHDILKSGFDVSMTTVLGQA
;
A
#
# COMPACT_ATOMS: atom_id res chain seq x y z
N ARG A 1 13.93 2.29 0.29
CA ARG A 1 14.10 1.01 -0.43
C ARG A 1 15.10 1.23 -1.56
N PHE A 2 15.96 0.27 -1.81
CA PHE A 2 17.06 0.36 -2.78
C PHE A 2 17.16 -0.97 -3.53
N THR A 3 17.66 -0.93 -4.77
CA THR A 3 18.02 -2.15 -5.51
C THR A 3 19.49 -2.06 -5.90
N VAL A 4 20.28 -3.02 -5.45
CA VAL A 4 21.72 -3.11 -5.70
C VAL A 4 22.08 -4.56 -5.98
N GLU A 5 22.83 -4.80 -7.07
CA GLU A 5 23.23 -6.14 -7.50
C GLU A 5 22.05 -7.12 -7.57
N GLY A 6 20.94 -6.63 -8.13
CA GLY A 6 19.70 -7.39 -8.27
C GLY A 6 18.93 -7.60 -6.96
N VAL A 7 19.48 -7.29 -5.79
CA VAL A 7 18.82 -7.47 -4.51
C VAL A 7 18.02 -6.22 -4.11
N HIS A 8 16.75 -6.42 -3.77
CA HIS A 8 15.91 -5.33 -3.25
C HIS A 8 16.04 -5.22 -1.73
N TRP A 9 16.53 -4.07 -1.26
CA TRP A 9 16.79 -3.78 0.14
C TRP A 9 15.75 -2.84 0.76
N VAL A 10 15.40 -3.10 2.00
CA VAL A 10 14.51 -2.28 2.83
C VAL A 10 15.27 -1.80 4.05
N LEU A 11 15.19 -0.51 4.34
CA LEU A 11 15.70 0.04 5.60
C LEU A 11 14.65 -0.21 6.70
N GLN A 12 15.00 -1.01 7.70
CA GLN A 12 14.17 -1.29 8.88
C GLN A 12 15.01 -1.04 10.13
N ASN A 13 14.53 -0.21 11.04
CA ASN A 13 15.21 0.11 12.31
C ASN A 13 16.68 0.56 12.16
N GLY A 14 17.02 1.21 11.04
CA GLY A 14 18.38 1.67 10.74
C GLY A 14 19.27 0.63 10.05
N GLU A 15 18.79 -0.59 9.84
CA GLU A 15 19.52 -1.66 9.17
C GLU A 15 18.93 -1.96 7.78
N LEU A 16 19.79 -2.37 6.84
CA LEU A 16 19.36 -2.84 5.52
C LEU A 16 19.02 -4.34 5.62
N VAL A 17 17.78 -4.66 5.33
CA VAL A 17 17.25 -6.03 5.29
C VAL A 17 16.85 -6.35 3.86
N ALA A 18 17.22 -7.53 3.35
CA ALA A 18 16.76 -7.97 2.05
C ALA A 18 15.22 -8.12 2.06
N ALA A 19 14.57 -7.71 0.99
CA ALA A 19 13.10 -7.71 0.94
C ALA A 19 12.49 -9.09 1.20
N ARG A 20 13.18 -10.16 0.80
CA ARG A 20 12.76 -11.55 1.07
C ARG A 20 12.74 -11.91 2.56
N ASP A 21 13.50 -11.22 3.40
CA ASP A 21 13.59 -11.47 4.84
C ASP A 21 12.55 -10.64 5.63
N THR A 22 11.77 -9.81 4.95
CA THR A 22 10.72 -8.97 5.57
C THR A 22 9.40 -9.73 5.74
N GLU A 23 8.48 -9.18 6.54
CA GLU A 23 7.13 -9.71 6.71
C GLU A 23 6.35 -9.80 5.38
N PHE A 24 6.67 -8.94 4.41
CA PHE A 24 5.99 -8.90 3.11
C PHE A 24 6.31 -10.12 2.24
N ALA A 25 7.52 -10.65 2.32
CA ALA A 25 7.90 -11.86 1.59
C ALA A 25 7.26 -13.13 2.18
N ARG A 26 6.81 -13.07 3.43
CA ARG A 26 6.08 -14.17 4.10
C ARG A 26 4.57 -14.11 3.90
N ASP A 27 4.10 -13.24 3.02
CA ASP A 27 2.68 -13.14 2.72
C ASP A 27 2.20 -14.42 2.04
N PRO A 28 1.07 -15.02 2.47
CA PRO A 28 0.59 -16.29 1.93
C PRO A 28 0.25 -16.26 0.43
N ASP A 29 -0.20 -15.11 -0.08
CA ASP A 29 -0.63 -14.96 -1.48
C ASP A 29 0.47 -14.36 -2.37
N PHE A 30 1.28 -13.45 -1.84
CA PHE A 30 2.25 -12.66 -2.61
C PHE A 30 3.69 -12.88 -2.16
N GLY A 31 3.92 -13.80 -1.23
CA GLY A 31 5.24 -14.10 -0.70
C GLY A 31 6.19 -14.71 -1.73
N TYR A 32 7.46 -14.68 -1.42
CA TYR A 32 8.54 -15.21 -2.25
C TYR A 32 9.80 -15.43 -1.42
N ASP A 33 10.62 -16.39 -1.86
CA ASP A 33 11.90 -16.73 -1.22
C ASP A 33 13.11 -16.26 -2.04
N ASP A 34 12.87 -15.71 -3.23
CA ASP A 34 13.91 -15.27 -4.15
C ASP A 34 14.72 -14.11 -3.57
N LEU A 35 16.05 -14.16 -3.66
CA LEU A 35 16.94 -13.10 -3.17
C LEU A 35 17.03 -11.95 -4.17
N THR A 36 17.25 -12.31 -5.43
CA THR A 36 17.46 -11.34 -6.50
C THR A 36 16.19 -11.14 -7.34
N LEU A 37 16.11 -10.01 -8.02
CA LEU A 37 15.02 -9.75 -8.96
C LEU A 37 15.07 -10.70 -10.16
N GLU A 38 16.26 -11.14 -10.56
CA GLU A 38 16.43 -12.15 -11.61
C GLU A 38 15.82 -13.50 -11.18
N GLU A 39 16.18 -13.99 -9.99
CA GLU A 39 15.57 -15.20 -9.42
C GLU A 39 14.06 -15.07 -9.34
N TRP A 40 13.56 -13.91 -8.88
CA TRP A 40 12.13 -13.62 -8.76
C TRP A 40 11.43 -13.64 -10.12
N VAL A 41 12.00 -13.04 -11.16
CA VAL A 41 11.45 -13.11 -12.53
C VAL A 41 11.40 -14.56 -13.00
N ASN A 42 12.49 -15.31 -12.84
CA ASN A 42 12.56 -16.71 -13.22
C ASN A 42 11.50 -17.57 -12.52
N SER A 43 11.29 -17.37 -11.22
CA SER A 43 10.29 -18.12 -10.44
C SER A 43 8.84 -17.80 -10.84
N LYS A 44 8.55 -16.56 -11.24
CA LYS A 44 7.18 -16.13 -11.59
C LYS A 44 6.81 -16.36 -13.05
N VAL A 45 7.77 -16.30 -13.96
CA VAL A 45 7.50 -16.34 -15.41
C VAL A 45 7.89 -17.69 -16.02
N GLY A 46 8.67 -18.50 -15.31
CA GLY A 46 9.29 -19.68 -15.86
C GLY A 46 10.51 -19.31 -16.73
N ALA A 47 10.93 -19.86 -17.72
CA ALA A 47 12.14 -19.53 -18.50
C ALA A 47 11.93 -18.23 -19.35
N PRO A 48 12.16 -17.01 -18.80
CA PRO A 48 11.87 -15.74 -19.49
C PRO A 48 12.90 -15.41 -20.59
N GLY A 49 13.87 -16.25 -20.83
CA GLY A 49 15.04 -15.95 -21.66
C GLY A 49 16.11 -15.18 -20.89
N GLU A 50 16.97 -14.47 -21.64
CA GLU A 50 18.00 -13.63 -21.05
C GLU A 50 17.38 -12.40 -20.37
N ILE A 51 17.74 -12.14 -19.11
CA ILE A 51 17.34 -10.96 -18.37
C ILE A 51 18.45 -9.94 -18.48
N ALA A 52 18.15 -8.76 -19.02
CA ALA A 52 19.09 -7.66 -19.05
C ALA A 52 19.11 -6.93 -17.71
N GLU A 53 20.24 -6.32 -17.39
CA GLU A 53 20.42 -5.57 -16.15
C GLU A 53 21.03 -4.19 -16.43
N ILE A 54 20.49 -3.17 -15.74
CA ILE A 54 21.08 -1.84 -15.69
C ILE A 54 21.58 -1.64 -14.26
N SER A 55 22.88 -1.43 -14.11
CA SER A 55 23.53 -1.28 -12.81
C SER A 55 23.31 0.12 -12.22
N ALA A 56 23.37 0.20 -10.87
CA ALA A 56 23.33 1.49 -10.18
C ALA A 56 24.54 2.38 -10.56
N THR A 57 25.67 1.79 -10.92
CA THR A 57 26.88 2.49 -11.38
C THR A 57 26.67 3.14 -12.75
N ASP A 58 26.02 2.44 -13.68
CA ASP A 58 25.70 2.99 -15.00
C ASP A 58 24.77 4.20 -14.88
N LEU A 59 23.79 4.11 -14.02
CA LEU A 59 22.87 5.23 -13.73
C LEU A 59 23.55 6.39 -13.02
N ALA A 60 24.47 6.10 -12.08
CA ALA A 60 25.22 7.13 -11.36
C ALA A 60 26.22 7.89 -12.26
N GLY A 61 26.78 7.19 -13.24
CA GLY A 61 27.70 7.80 -14.23
C GLY A 61 27.01 8.79 -15.19
N GLY A 62 25.69 8.77 -15.26
CA GLY A 62 24.92 9.65 -16.16
C GLY A 62 25.13 9.31 -17.64
N ASP A 63 25.66 8.12 -17.96
CA ASP A 63 25.89 7.68 -19.34
C ASP A 63 24.57 7.25 -19.98
N LEU A 64 23.83 8.25 -20.42
CA LEU A 64 22.53 8.10 -21.06
C LEU A 64 22.60 7.19 -22.29
N LEU A 65 23.68 7.27 -23.08
CA LEU A 65 23.85 6.46 -24.29
C LEU A 65 23.98 4.97 -23.94
N LYS A 66 24.74 4.64 -22.91
CA LYS A 66 24.89 3.26 -22.44
C LYS A 66 23.58 2.68 -21.97
N VAL A 67 22.86 3.42 -21.11
CA VAL A 67 21.56 2.97 -20.55
C VAL A 67 20.51 2.82 -21.67
N THR A 68 20.42 3.78 -22.58
CA THR A 68 19.52 3.72 -23.74
C THR A 68 19.86 2.54 -24.65
N SER A 69 21.16 2.24 -24.84
CA SER A 69 21.59 1.10 -25.65
C SER A 69 21.08 -0.24 -25.07
N VAL A 70 21.18 -0.44 -23.75
CA VAL A 70 20.65 -1.65 -23.10
C VAL A 70 19.14 -1.78 -23.33
N LEU A 71 18.39 -0.69 -23.15
CA LEU A 71 16.94 -0.68 -23.36
C LEU A 71 16.55 -0.95 -24.82
N ASN A 72 17.31 -0.42 -25.79
CA ASN A 72 17.02 -0.56 -27.21
C ASN A 72 17.38 -1.93 -27.77
N VAL A 73 18.41 -2.59 -27.21
CA VAL A 73 18.81 -3.95 -27.60
C VAL A 73 17.86 -5.00 -27.02
N ALA A 74 17.19 -4.70 -25.89
CA ALA A 74 16.22 -5.61 -25.30
C ALA A 74 15.17 -6.04 -26.34
N SER A 75 14.98 -7.35 -26.49
CA SER A 75 14.01 -7.95 -27.40
C SER A 75 12.56 -7.82 -26.87
N ASP A 76 11.58 -8.17 -27.69
CA ASP A 76 10.19 -8.19 -27.26
C ASP A 76 9.99 -9.17 -26.10
N ALA A 77 9.22 -8.71 -25.11
CA ALA A 77 8.94 -9.42 -23.87
C ALA A 77 10.17 -9.75 -22.99
N GLN A 78 11.35 -9.18 -23.27
CA GLN A 78 12.53 -9.32 -22.43
C GLN A 78 12.38 -8.51 -21.14
N PHE A 79 12.81 -9.08 -20.01
CA PHE A 79 12.86 -8.38 -18.73
C PHE A 79 14.16 -7.60 -18.60
N VAL A 80 14.06 -6.39 -18.05
CA VAL A 80 15.20 -5.55 -17.71
C VAL A 80 15.13 -5.24 -16.22
N VAL A 81 16.08 -5.75 -15.45
CA VAL A 81 16.23 -5.47 -14.03
C VAL A 81 16.98 -4.16 -13.82
N ILE A 82 16.45 -3.30 -12.99
CA ILE A 82 17.01 -1.98 -12.73
C ILE A 82 17.54 -1.89 -11.30
N ASN A 83 18.80 -1.51 -11.15
CA ASN A 83 19.42 -1.21 -9.87
C ASN A 83 19.47 0.32 -9.68
N ALA A 84 18.84 0.82 -8.62
CA ALA A 84 18.86 2.23 -8.28
C ALA A 84 18.77 2.44 -6.77
N THR A 85 19.50 3.42 -6.26
CA THR A 85 19.59 3.76 -4.85
C THR A 85 19.05 5.14 -4.51
N ASN A 86 18.87 6.00 -5.50
CA ASN A 86 18.46 7.39 -5.29
C ASN A 86 17.69 7.95 -6.49
N TYR A 87 17.12 9.13 -6.32
CA TYR A 87 16.31 9.79 -7.35
C TYR A 87 17.10 10.32 -8.54
N LEU A 88 18.40 10.63 -8.39
CA LEU A 88 19.23 11.06 -9.52
C LEU A 88 19.41 9.90 -10.50
N GLN A 89 19.68 8.70 -10.00
CA GLN A 89 19.76 7.49 -10.83
C GLN A 89 18.43 7.18 -11.51
N LEU A 90 17.31 7.35 -10.80
CA LEU A 90 15.99 7.19 -11.42
C LEU A 90 15.70 8.26 -12.47
N ALA A 91 16.20 9.47 -12.32
CA ALA A 91 16.07 10.51 -13.35
C ALA A 91 16.84 10.12 -14.63
N THR A 92 18.10 9.69 -14.52
CA THR A 92 18.87 9.15 -15.64
C THR A 92 18.14 8.01 -16.35
N LEU A 93 17.59 7.05 -15.58
CA LEU A 93 16.80 5.95 -16.13
C LEU A 93 15.57 6.47 -16.90
N VAL A 94 14.83 7.42 -16.34
CA VAL A 94 13.62 7.99 -16.98
C VAL A 94 14.00 8.65 -18.30
N GLU A 95 15.09 9.43 -18.36
CA GLU A 95 15.56 10.04 -19.59
C GLU A 95 15.91 9.00 -20.65
N ALA A 96 16.58 7.91 -20.28
CA ALA A 96 16.90 6.80 -21.18
C ALA A 96 15.65 6.08 -21.70
N ILE A 97 14.68 5.87 -20.83
CA ILE A 97 13.37 5.28 -21.20
C ILE A 97 12.65 6.18 -22.19
N GLU A 98 12.56 7.50 -21.92
CA GLU A 98 11.92 8.46 -22.81
C GLU A 98 12.59 8.52 -24.18
N GLU A 99 13.92 8.41 -24.22
CA GLU A 99 14.66 8.33 -25.49
C GLU A 99 14.33 7.04 -26.25
N SER A 100 14.31 5.90 -25.56
CA SER A 100 13.96 4.62 -26.16
C SER A 100 12.51 4.58 -26.66
N GLU A 101 11.57 5.18 -25.92
CA GLU A 101 10.16 5.33 -26.33
C GLU A 101 10.02 6.20 -27.58
N ARG A 102 10.82 7.29 -27.69
CA ARG A 102 10.87 8.11 -28.92
C ARG A 102 11.39 7.33 -30.13
N GLN A 103 12.20 6.30 -29.90
CA GLN A 103 12.71 5.38 -30.93
C GLN A 103 11.76 4.20 -31.19
N GLY A 104 10.56 4.18 -30.57
CA GLY A 104 9.51 3.21 -30.83
C GLY A 104 9.46 2.03 -29.87
N LYS A 105 10.27 2.01 -28.81
CA LYS A 105 10.15 0.98 -27.75
C LYS A 105 8.90 1.21 -26.91
N VAL A 106 8.32 0.12 -26.44
CA VAL A 106 7.18 0.12 -25.53
C VAL A 106 7.53 -0.68 -24.29
N PHE A 107 7.29 -0.13 -23.10
CA PHE A 107 7.64 -0.75 -21.84
C PHE A 107 6.42 -0.98 -20.96
N ILE A 108 6.41 -2.09 -20.25
CA ILE A 108 5.51 -2.37 -19.14
C ILE A 108 6.32 -2.25 -17.86
N TYR A 109 5.84 -1.44 -16.91
CA TYR A 109 6.57 -1.15 -15.68
C TYR A 109 6.02 -1.96 -14.51
N ARG A 110 6.90 -2.77 -13.88
CA ARG A 110 6.65 -3.33 -12.56
C ARG A 110 7.60 -2.65 -11.57
N THR A 111 7.06 -1.74 -10.78
CA THR A 111 7.90 -0.80 -10.06
C THR A 111 7.31 -0.37 -8.72
N GLY A 112 8.15 0.24 -7.89
CA GLY A 112 7.73 0.92 -6.67
C GLY A 112 7.36 2.39 -6.89
N PRO A 113 6.81 3.06 -5.85
CA PRO A 113 6.34 4.45 -5.93
C PRO A 113 7.42 5.45 -6.33
N SER A 114 8.69 5.20 -5.97
CA SER A 114 9.81 6.10 -6.31
C SER A 114 10.02 6.25 -7.81
N PHE A 115 9.88 5.17 -8.57
CA PHE A 115 9.96 5.24 -10.03
C PHE A 115 8.76 6.01 -10.61
N VAL A 116 7.55 5.76 -10.11
CA VAL A 116 6.34 6.49 -10.55
C VAL A 116 6.53 8.00 -10.36
N ARG A 117 7.06 8.41 -9.20
CA ARG A 117 7.38 9.81 -8.93
C ARG A 117 8.41 10.36 -9.91
N ALA A 118 9.51 9.65 -10.16
CA ALA A 118 10.54 10.05 -11.10
C ALA A 118 10.00 10.15 -12.53
N ARG A 119 9.23 9.15 -12.97
CA ARG A 119 8.62 9.09 -14.32
C ARG A 119 7.60 10.22 -14.55
N ALA A 120 6.84 10.57 -13.52
CA ALA A 120 5.91 11.69 -13.55
C ALA A 120 6.59 13.06 -13.34
N LYS A 121 7.92 13.08 -13.15
CA LYS A 121 8.72 14.30 -12.90
C LYS A 121 8.19 15.14 -11.73
N LEU A 122 7.64 14.48 -10.71
CA LEU A 122 7.12 15.16 -9.52
C LEU A 122 8.27 15.57 -8.61
N GLY A 123 8.20 16.78 -8.07
CA GLY A 123 9.11 17.28 -7.04
C GLY A 123 9.07 16.47 -5.74
N PRO A 124 9.90 16.82 -4.73
CA PRO A 124 9.74 16.27 -3.40
C PRO A 124 8.29 16.41 -2.94
N PRO A 125 7.71 15.39 -2.26
CA PRO A 125 6.35 15.54 -1.76
C PRO A 125 6.32 16.65 -0.71
N ASP A 126 5.36 17.56 -0.84
CA ASP A 126 5.01 18.43 0.26
C ASP A 126 4.37 17.60 1.37
N LEU A 127 4.83 17.78 2.61
CA LEU A 127 4.12 17.22 3.75
C LEU A 127 2.77 17.92 3.87
N ALA A 128 1.72 17.14 4.07
CA ALA A 128 0.41 17.70 4.31
C ALA A 128 0.44 18.56 5.58
N ASP A 129 -0.03 19.79 5.49
CA ASP A 129 -0.24 20.62 6.67
C ASP A 129 -1.47 20.11 7.43
N LEU A 130 -1.23 19.24 8.41
CA LEU A 130 -2.29 18.62 9.19
C LEU A 130 -3.10 19.65 10.00
N THR A 131 -2.60 20.86 10.21
CA THR A 131 -3.36 21.94 10.90
C THR A 131 -4.53 22.43 10.06
N GLN A 132 -4.42 22.39 8.73
CA GLN A 132 -5.50 22.73 7.82
C GLN A 132 -6.65 21.70 7.91
N PHE A 133 -6.34 20.43 8.14
CA PHE A 133 -7.37 19.40 8.36
C PHE A 133 -8.09 19.61 9.69
N ALA A 134 -7.36 19.93 10.75
CA ALA A 134 -7.95 20.19 12.06
C ALA A 134 -8.93 21.39 12.03
N SER A 135 -8.61 22.44 11.28
CA SER A 135 -9.48 23.62 11.17
C SER A 135 -10.73 23.39 10.30
N SER A 136 -10.67 22.45 9.35
CA SER A 136 -11.81 22.10 8.49
C SER A 136 -12.77 21.07 9.09
N SER A 137 -12.39 20.39 10.17
CA SER A 137 -13.14 19.28 10.75
C SER A 137 -14.40 19.65 11.53
N THR A 138 -14.86 20.88 11.47
CA THR A 138 -16.14 21.37 12.06
C THR A 138 -16.42 20.91 13.51
N GLY A 139 -15.37 20.58 14.29
CA GLY A 139 -15.48 20.09 15.66
C GLY A 139 -16.03 18.66 15.80
N ARG A 140 -16.28 17.95 14.70
CA ARG A 140 -16.73 16.55 14.74
C ARG A 140 -15.56 15.58 14.96
N HIS A 141 -15.89 14.45 15.57
CA HIS A 141 -14.92 13.36 15.83
C HIS A 141 -14.61 12.59 14.56
N GLY A 142 -13.50 11.87 14.58
CA GLY A 142 -13.00 11.12 13.42
C GLY A 142 -13.18 9.62 13.54
N LEU A 143 -13.18 8.96 12.37
CA LEU A 143 -13.19 7.51 12.25
C LEU A 143 -11.86 7.02 11.70
N VAL A 144 -11.23 6.08 12.40
CA VAL A 144 -10.05 5.36 11.94
C VAL A 144 -10.45 3.93 11.60
N VAL A 145 -10.31 3.52 10.34
CA VAL A 145 -10.61 2.16 9.89
C VAL A 145 -9.31 1.42 9.60
N VAL A 146 -9.09 0.31 10.30
CA VAL A 146 -7.84 -0.46 10.26
C VAL A 146 -8.11 -1.90 9.82
N GLY A 147 -7.88 -2.19 8.54
CA GLY A 147 -7.94 -3.54 7.98
C GLY A 147 -6.58 -4.26 7.89
N SER A 148 -5.47 -3.53 8.10
CA SER A 148 -4.11 -4.09 8.03
C SER A 148 -3.67 -4.66 9.37
N SER A 149 -3.10 -5.88 9.35
CA SER A 149 -2.54 -6.57 10.54
C SER A 149 -1.01 -6.54 10.60
N THR A 150 -0.34 -5.65 9.83
CA THR A 150 1.13 -5.53 9.86
C THR A 150 1.63 -5.03 11.22
N GLU A 151 2.86 -5.41 11.58
CA GLU A 151 3.50 -5.00 12.83
C GLU A 151 3.55 -3.47 12.96
N LEU A 152 3.94 -2.77 11.89
CA LEU A 152 3.97 -1.30 11.88
C LEU A 152 2.58 -0.70 12.17
N THR A 153 1.51 -1.26 11.61
CA THR A 153 0.15 -0.80 11.89
C THR A 153 -0.23 -1.01 13.35
N ASN A 154 0.18 -2.13 13.95
CA ASN A 154 -0.07 -2.40 15.37
C ASN A 154 0.65 -1.39 16.28
N VAL A 155 1.92 -1.09 16.00
CA VAL A 155 2.69 -0.08 16.72
C VAL A 155 2.03 1.30 16.64
N GLN A 156 1.67 1.74 15.43
CA GLN A 156 1.02 3.04 15.22
C GLN A 156 -0.35 3.14 15.91
N LEU A 157 -1.13 2.06 15.88
CA LEU A 157 -2.44 2.02 16.53
C LEU A 157 -2.31 2.07 18.06
N ASN A 158 -1.40 1.28 18.64
CA ASN A 158 -1.13 1.27 20.07
C ASN A 158 -0.66 2.65 20.56
N GLU A 159 0.23 3.30 19.82
CA GLU A 159 0.71 4.64 20.13
C GLU A 159 -0.42 5.67 20.09
N MET A 160 -1.28 5.58 19.08
CA MET A 160 -2.44 6.47 18.97
C MET A 160 -3.41 6.28 20.15
N VAL A 161 -3.76 5.04 20.48
CA VAL A 161 -4.68 4.73 21.58
C VAL A 161 -4.08 5.12 22.94
N PHE A 162 -2.78 4.90 23.13
CA PHE A 162 -2.07 5.27 24.36
C PHE A 162 -2.06 6.79 24.60
N ASN A 163 -1.85 7.57 23.55
CA ASN A 163 -1.77 9.04 23.65
C ASN A 163 -3.12 9.76 23.67
N HIS A 164 -4.23 9.06 23.38
CA HIS A 164 -5.55 9.68 23.24
C HIS A 164 -6.62 8.94 24.05
N SER A 165 -6.81 9.33 25.31
CA SER A 165 -7.72 8.68 26.27
C SER A 165 -9.22 8.72 25.90
N ARG A 166 -9.61 9.48 24.86
CA ARG A 166 -11.01 9.60 24.40
C ARG A 166 -11.31 8.84 23.12
N ILE A 167 -10.41 7.94 22.71
CA ILE A 167 -10.63 7.09 21.54
C ILE A 167 -11.31 5.80 22.00
N GLN A 168 -12.45 5.50 21.41
CA GLN A 168 -13.10 4.19 21.55
C GLN A 168 -12.55 3.24 20.48
N VAL A 169 -12.15 2.05 20.88
CA VAL A 169 -11.72 1.00 19.96
C VAL A 169 -12.81 -0.06 19.86
N LEU A 170 -13.27 -0.32 18.65
CA LEU A 170 -14.24 -1.35 18.30
C LEU A 170 -13.60 -2.35 17.35
N GLU A 171 -13.88 -3.63 17.54
CA GLU A 171 -13.26 -4.70 16.77
C GLU A 171 -14.29 -5.52 16.01
N LEU A 172 -14.07 -5.66 14.70
CA LEU A 172 -14.73 -6.66 13.88
C LEU A 172 -14.05 -8.02 14.09
N ASN A 173 -14.77 -8.96 14.69
CA ASN A 173 -14.29 -10.33 14.86
C ASN A 173 -14.26 -11.05 13.52
N THR A 174 -13.07 -11.13 12.91
CA THR A 174 -12.89 -11.71 11.58
C THR A 174 -13.10 -13.21 11.56
N GLN A 175 -12.79 -13.92 12.64
CA GLN A 175 -13.01 -15.38 12.70
C GLN A 175 -14.52 -15.67 12.68
N ALA A 176 -15.29 -15.01 13.55
CA ALA A 176 -16.73 -15.20 13.59
C ALA A 176 -17.41 -14.82 12.28
N LEU A 177 -16.93 -13.74 11.62
CA LEU A 177 -17.41 -13.34 10.29
C LEU A 177 -17.20 -14.43 9.25
N LEU A 178 -16.02 -15.04 9.20
CA LEU A 178 -15.66 -16.05 8.20
C LEU A 178 -16.33 -17.40 8.46
N ASP A 179 -16.64 -17.71 9.72
CA ASP A 179 -17.27 -19.00 10.10
C ASP A 179 -18.80 -18.98 9.94
N SER A 180 -19.46 -17.82 10.07
CA SER A 180 -20.93 -17.78 10.26
C SER A 180 -21.76 -17.74 8.97
N GLY A 181 -21.21 -17.28 7.87
CA GLY A 181 -21.94 -17.09 6.60
C GLY A 181 -23.11 -16.08 6.62
N ASN A 182 -23.56 -15.62 7.79
CA ASN A 182 -24.62 -14.61 7.95
C ASN A 182 -24.27 -13.67 9.12
N TYR A 183 -23.68 -12.53 8.79
CA TYR A 183 -23.14 -11.59 9.76
C TYR A 183 -23.84 -10.21 9.72
N GLY A 184 -24.95 -10.10 9.01
CA GLY A 184 -25.67 -8.83 8.80
C GLY A 184 -26.09 -8.11 10.08
N PRO A 185 -26.72 -8.79 11.07
CA PRO A 185 -27.14 -8.17 12.33
C PRO A 185 -25.97 -7.63 13.16
N GLU A 186 -24.85 -8.36 13.20
CA GLU A 186 -23.65 -7.98 13.96
C GLU A 186 -22.94 -6.78 13.30
N LEU A 187 -22.89 -6.74 11.96
CA LEU A 187 -22.37 -5.57 11.25
C LEU A 187 -23.19 -4.32 11.53
N LYS A 188 -24.52 -4.46 11.57
CA LYS A 188 -25.40 -3.35 11.91
C LYS A 188 -25.20 -2.90 13.36
N GLN A 189 -25.13 -3.82 14.30
CA GLN A 189 -24.85 -3.49 15.71
C GLN A 189 -23.51 -2.73 15.81
N LEU A 190 -22.47 -3.19 15.14
CA LEU A 190 -21.17 -2.54 15.17
C LEU A 190 -21.21 -1.16 14.51
N ALA A 191 -21.99 -0.97 13.45
CA ALA A 191 -22.22 0.35 12.85
C ALA A 191 -22.92 1.31 13.82
N ASP A 192 -23.93 0.83 14.55
CA ASP A 192 -24.63 1.61 15.56
C ASP A 192 -23.70 1.99 16.74
N GLU A 193 -22.82 1.07 17.16
CA GLU A 193 -21.80 1.33 18.19
C GLU A 193 -20.76 2.36 17.72
N VAL A 194 -20.30 2.28 16.46
CA VAL A 194 -19.43 3.31 15.86
C VAL A 194 -20.12 4.67 15.85
N GLY A 195 -21.38 4.74 15.43
CA GLY A 195 -22.16 5.98 15.41
C GLY A 195 -22.32 6.60 16.81
N GLN A 196 -22.62 5.78 17.82
CA GLN A 196 -22.71 6.21 19.22
C GLN A 196 -21.36 6.68 19.76
N GLY A 197 -20.27 6.00 19.36
CA GLY A 197 -18.90 6.39 19.70
C GLY A 197 -18.54 7.76 19.11
N LEU A 198 -18.85 7.98 17.83
CA LEU A 198 -18.59 9.25 17.13
C LEU A 198 -19.34 10.44 17.73
N ALA A 199 -20.45 10.21 18.41
CA ALA A 199 -21.16 11.27 19.14
C ALA A 199 -20.40 11.72 20.41
N LYS A 200 -19.45 10.92 20.93
CA LYS A 200 -18.75 11.15 22.20
C LYS A 200 -17.25 11.39 22.03
N GLY A 201 -16.65 10.85 20.97
CA GLY A 201 -15.22 10.89 20.73
C GLY A 201 -14.87 10.31 19.36
N SER A 202 -13.58 10.28 19.04
CA SER A 202 -13.13 9.58 17.84
C SER A 202 -13.14 8.06 18.05
N VAL A 203 -13.38 7.32 16.97
CA VAL A 203 -13.54 5.86 17.01
C VAL A 203 -12.48 5.20 16.13
N VAL A 204 -11.89 4.13 16.61
CA VAL A 204 -11.13 3.16 15.83
C VAL A 204 -12.01 1.94 15.58
N LEU A 205 -12.26 1.64 14.33
CA LEU A 205 -12.81 0.37 13.87
C LEU A 205 -11.68 -0.46 13.30
N GLN A 206 -11.33 -1.55 13.98
CA GLN A 206 -10.27 -2.46 13.53
C GLN A 206 -10.80 -3.86 13.29
N THR A 207 -10.08 -4.63 12.49
CA THR A 207 -10.26 -6.08 12.39
C THR A 207 -9.51 -6.78 13.53
N THR A 208 -9.87 -8.01 13.86
CA THR A 208 -9.05 -8.89 14.71
C THR A 208 -7.60 -8.88 14.23
N ARG A 209 -6.65 -8.75 15.14
CA ARG A 209 -5.23 -8.47 14.84
C ARG A 209 -4.44 -9.70 14.37
N SER A 210 -5.03 -10.88 14.39
CA SER A 210 -4.47 -12.10 13.77
C SER A 210 -4.93 -12.24 12.32
N LYS A 211 -4.04 -12.73 11.45
CA LYS A 211 -4.45 -13.15 10.11
C LYS A 211 -5.39 -14.34 10.24
N THR A 212 -6.61 -14.22 9.72
CA THR A 212 -7.62 -15.28 9.73
C THR A 212 -7.97 -15.69 8.32
N CYS A 213 -8.15 -16.99 8.12
CA CYS A 213 -8.65 -17.57 6.87
C CYS A 213 -9.90 -18.38 7.19
N GLY A 214 -10.94 -18.22 6.40
CA GLY A 214 -12.17 -18.98 6.55
C GLY A 214 -11.99 -20.44 6.14
N PRO A 215 -12.88 -21.34 6.63
CA PRO A 215 -12.91 -22.72 6.17
C PRO A 215 -13.08 -22.78 4.65
N GLU A 216 -12.29 -23.63 4.00
CA GLU A 216 -12.34 -23.83 2.54
C GLU A 216 -12.17 -22.55 1.68
N MET A 217 -11.63 -21.44 2.27
CA MET A 217 -11.38 -20.18 1.59
C MET A 217 -9.89 -19.94 1.41
N THR A 218 -9.53 -19.25 0.34
CA THR A 218 -8.18 -18.67 0.20
C THR A 218 -8.04 -17.42 1.06
N MET A 219 -6.81 -17.00 1.34
CA MET A 219 -6.55 -15.74 2.05
C MET A 219 -7.10 -14.53 1.29
N ALA A 220 -7.04 -14.55 -0.05
CA ALA A 220 -7.59 -13.49 -0.89
C ALA A 220 -9.12 -13.40 -0.81
N GLU A 221 -9.83 -14.52 -0.74
CA GLU A 221 -11.28 -14.56 -0.56
C GLU A 221 -11.68 -14.07 0.83
N SER A 222 -10.99 -14.55 1.86
CA SER A 222 -11.20 -14.09 3.24
C SER A 222 -10.93 -12.59 3.37
N GLY A 223 -9.86 -12.08 2.77
CA GLY A 223 -9.53 -10.66 2.75
C GLY A 223 -10.60 -9.80 2.07
N ARG A 224 -11.17 -10.28 0.94
CA ARG A 224 -12.29 -9.59 0.27
C ARG A 224 -13.54 -9.54 1.14
N MET A 225 -13.88 -10.64 1.79
CA MET A 225 -15.05 -10.71 2.68
C MET A 225 -14.89 -9.77 3.88
N ILE A 226 -13.71 -9.72 4.48
CA ILE A 226 -13.40 -8.79 5.58
C ILE A 226 -13.49 -7.33 5.11
N SER A 227 -12.95 -7.00 3.92
CA SER A 227 -13.05 -5.66 3.35
C SER A 227 -14.51 -5.26 3.10
N GLN A 228 -15.31 -6.15 2.54
CA GLN A 228 -16.75 -5.93 2.33
C GLN A 228 -17.50 -5.70 3.64
N ALA A 229 -17.18 -6.43 4.69
CA ALA A 229 -17.80 -6.23 6.01
C ALA A 229 -17.45 -4.84 6.60
N LEU A 230 -16.20 -4.39 6.49
CA LEU A 230 -15.82 -3.04 6.91
C LEU A 230 -16.55 -1.95 6.10
N VAL A 231 -16.68 -2.14 4.79
CA VAL A 231 -17.46 -1.24 3.92
C VAL A 231 -18.91 -1.19 4.37
N GLU A 232 -19.52 -2.35 4.63
CA GLU A 232 -20.93 -2.42 5.04
C GLU A 232 -21.18 -1.72 6.38
N ILE A 233 -20.28 -1.88 7.36
CA ILE A 233 -20.34 -1.12 8.62
C ILE A 233 -20.33 0.39 8.34
N VAL A 234 -19.41 0.86 7.50
CA VAL A 234 -19.31 2.30 7.18
C VAL A 234 -20.54 2.82 6.46
N ARG A 235 -21.12 2.04 5.53
CA ARG A 235 -22.37 2.40 4.82
C ARG A 235 -23.59 2.51 5.71
N GLN A 236 -23.60 1.73 6.79
CA GLN A 236 -24.69 1.72 7.77
C GLN A 236 -24.53 2.75 8.88
N LEU A 237 -23.48 3.59 8.85
CA LEU A 237 -23.33 4.65 9.85
C LEU A 237 -24.52 5.62 9.80
N PRO A 238 -25.02 6.07 10.96
CA PRO A 238 -26.11 7.05 11.02
C PRO A 238 -25.74 8.34 10.27
N GLY A 239 -26.58 8.76 9.34
CA GLY A 239 -26.31 9.93 8.48
C GLY A 239 -26.38 11.29 9.19
N ASP A 240 -26.94 11.33 10.40
CA ASP A 240 -27.10 12.54 11.22
C ASP A 240 -25.81 12.96 11.93
N ASN A 241 -24.84 12.04 12.09
CA ASN A 241 -23.54 12.32 12.71
C ASN A 241 -22.38 11.66 11.92
N PRO A 242 -22.11 12.10 10.68
CA PRO A 242 -20.98 11.56 9.92
C PRO A 242 -19.65 11.95 10.57
N PRO A 243 -18.58 11.13 10.39
CA PRO A 243 -17.26 11.50 10.89
C PRO A 243 -16.78 12.81 10.26
N GLY A 244 -16.09 13.65 11.05
CA GLY A 244 -15.51 14.90 10.57
C GLY A 244 -14.26 14.68 9.70
N TRP A 245 -13.59 13.55 9.91
CA TRP A 245 -12.44 13.07 9.13
C TRP A 245 -12.35 11.55 9.22
N VAL A 246 -11.65 10.96 8.24
CA VAL A 246 -11.45 9.51 8.18
C VAL A 246 -9.97 9.22 7.93
N ILE A 247 -9.43 8.26 8.67
CA ILE A 247 -8.15 7.61 8.37
C ILE A 247 -8.44 6.15 8.02
N ALA A 248 -8.15 5.74 6.80
CA ALA A 248 -8.24 4.35 6.39
C ALA A 248 -6.83 3.77 6.23
N LYS A 249 -6.55 2.69 6.96
CA LYS A 249 -5.21 2.07 7.04
C LYS A 249 -5.20 0.71 6.33
N GLY A 250 -4.37 0.62 5.30
CA GLY A 250 -4.24 -0.53 4.41
C GLY A 250 -4.65 -0.18 2.97
N GLY A 251 -3.90 -0.66 1.96
CA GLY A 251 -4.10 -0.25 0.57
C GLY A 251 -5.50 -0.57 0.05
N ILE A 252 -5.95 -1.82 0.20
CA ILE A 252 -7.29 -2.27 -0.22
C ILE A 252 -8.35 -1.58 0.63
N THR A 253 -8.20 -1.60 1.96
CA THR A 253 -9.15 -0.98 2.90
C THR A 253 -9.36 0.50 2.60
N SER A 254 -8.29 1.26 2.32
CA SER A 254 -8.41 2.69 2.03
C SER A 254 -9.24 2.96 0.78
N HIS A 255 -9.01 2.18 -0.29
CA HIS A 255 -9.77 2.30 -1.53
C HIS A 255 -11.25 1.95 -1.31
N ASP A 256 -11.51 0.79 -0.71
CA ASP A 256 -12.87 0.27 -0.57
C ASP A 256 -13.72 1.12 0.38
N ILE A 257 -13.14 1.59 1.48
CA ILE A 257 -13.82 2.48 2.43
C ILE A 257 -14.20 3.82 1.78
N LEU A 258 -13.28 4.44 1.05
CA LEU A 258 -13.57 5.72 0.38
C LEU A 258 -14.58 5.53 -0.75
N LYS A 259 -14.32 4.59 -1.67
CA LYS A 259 -15.14 4.39 -2.86
C LYS A 259 -16.51 3.80 -2.54
N SER A 260 -16.54 2.72 -1.78
CA SER A 260 -17.76 1.93 -1.56
C SER A 260 -18.40 2.21 -0.20
N GLY A 261 -17.64 2.64 0.81
CA GLY A 261 -18.18 3.00 2.13
C GLY A 261 -18.79 4.40 2.15
N PHE A 262 -18.03 5.40 1.69
CA PHE A 262 -18.45 6.82 1.69
C PHE A 262 -18.91 7.34 0.32
N ASP A 263 -18.95 6.50 -0.71
CA ASP A 263 -19.33 6.87 -2.11
C ASP A 263 -18.49 8.03 -2.68
N VAL A 264 -17.20 8.06 -2.35
CA VAL A 264 -16.28 9.10 -2.84
C VAL A 264 -15.79 8.72 -4.23
N SER A 265 -16.16 9.50 -5.23
CA SER A 265 -15.74 9.30 -6.63
C SER A 265 -14.48 10.08 -7.02
N MET A 266 -14.17 11.17 -6.31
CA MET A 266 -13.03 12.04 -6.61
C MET A 266 -12.46 12.67 -5.34
N THR A 267 -11.14 12.75 -5.26
CA THR A 267 -10.43 13.40 -4.14
C THR A 267 -9.32 14.29 -4.67
N THR A 268 -8.97 15.32 -3.90
CA THR A 268 -7.79 16.15 -4.16
C THR A 268 -6.67 15.70 -3.24
N VAL A 269 -5.50 15.41 -3.80
CA VAL A 269 -4.29 15.11 -3.03
C VAL A 269 -3.69 16.41 -2.53
N LEU A 270 -3.59 16.56 -1.21
CA LEU A 270 -3.03 17.77 -0.59
C LEU A 270 -1.56 17.61 -0.16
N GLY A 271 -1.10 16.40 0.01
CA GLY A 271 0.27 16.10 0.41
C GLY A 271 0.43 14.69 0.96
N GLN A 272 1.61 14.42 1.51
CA GLN A 272 1.95 13.17 2.19
C GLN A 272 1.84 13.37 3.69
N ALA A 273 1.16 12.45 4.39
CA ALA A 273 1.08 12.41 5.86
C ALA A 273 2.24 11.63 6.48
#